data_475c48f697f61b07c983820a3cb36bb7
#
_entry.id   475c48f697f61b07c983820a3cb36bb7
#
_cell.length_a   1.000
_cell.length_b   1.000
_cell.length_c   1.000
_cell.angle_alpha   90.00
_cell.angle_beta   90.00
_cell.angle_gamma   90.00
#
_symmetry.space_group_name_H-M   'P 1'
#
loop_
_entity.id
_entity.type
_entity.pdbx_description
1 polymer ?
#
loop_
_entity_poly.entity_id
_entity_poly.type
_entity_poly.pdbx_seq_one_letter_code
_entity_poly.pdbx_strand_id
1 'polypeptide(L)'
;ETGTVTPKPQTGNAQPRMFRLSEDMAIINRLGFNNGGLKKFLRNFEEAKKLTQPCPLGANIGKNKETEEPVSDYILGVRALSNVADYITVNVSSPNTPGLRDLQVKSNLEKLIGSVMNERAGSYGKPPVFLKIAPDLSEQDIHDVAAVAKDMKIDGLIATNTTISRPEHLLGRLSQEGGGLSGAPLRDASTKILRSLYRSTEGKIPIIGVGGVFTGTDAYQKIRAGASLVQIYSAMIYRGPYAARHIALELASALAEDGFSNVAEAVGADTDITG
;
A
#
# COMPACT_ATOMS: atom_id res chain seq x y z
N GLU A 1 2.11 -4.38 -8.31
CA GLU A 1 2.84 -4.64 -7.04
C GLU A 1 2.63 -6.08 -6.63
N THR A 2 3.69 -6.74 -6.16
CA THR A 2 3.61 -8.12 -5.67
C THR A 2 3.06 -8.20 -4.24
N GLY A 3 2.72 -9.41 -3.77
CA GLY A 3 2.52 -9.68 -2.36
C GLY A 3 3.84 -9.51 -1.57
N THR A 4 3.72 -9.23 -0.26
CA THR A 4 4.89 -8.99 0.59
C THR A 4 5.78 -10.22 0.69
N VAL A 5 7.07 -10.03 0.44
CA VAL A 5 8.12 -11.04 0.64
C VAL A 5 8.94 -10.73 1.88
N THR A 6 9.41 -11.77 2.56
CA THR A 6 10.33 -11.69 3.70
C THR A 6 11.63 -12.42 3.38
N PRO A 7 12.75 -12.10 4.05
CA PRO A 7 14.04 -12.74 3.76
C PRO A 7 13.99 -14.26 3.80
N LYS A 8 13.43 -14.84 4.87
CA LYS A 8 13.26 -16.28 5.03
C LYS A 8 11.85 -16.70 4.60
N PRO A 9 11.67 -17.93 4.09
CA PRO A 9 10.34 -18.50 3.88
C PRO A 9 9.54 -18.53 5.19
N GLN A 10 8.23 -18.32 5.09
CA GLN A 10 7.34 -18.54 6.23
C GLN A 10 5.94 -18.96 5.76
N THR A 11 5.29 -19.82 6.57
CA THR A 11 3.97 -20.40 6.26
C THR A 11 2.83 -19.41 6.44
N GLY A 12 3.07 -18.33 7.19
CA GLY A 12 2.06 -17.38 7.65
C GLY A 12 1.26 -17.91 8.84
N ASN A 13 0.14 -17.26 9.13
CA ASN A 13 -0.73 -17.62 10.26
C ASN A 13 -1.56 -18.88 9.96
N ALA A 14 -2.10 -19.51 11.02
CA ALA A 14 -2.94 -20.70 10.93
C ALA A 14 -4.21 -20.44 10.08
N GLN A 15 -4.70 -21.50 9.43
CA GLN A 15 -5.97 -21.50 8.70
C GLN A 15 -7.14 -21.83 9.64
N PRO A 16 -8.37 -21.33 9.33
CA PRO A 16 -8.73 -20.42 8.24
C PRO A 16 -8.21 -19.02 8.49
N ARG A 17 -7.79 -18.33 7.43
CA ARG A 17 -7.14 -17.02 7.51
C ARG A 17 -7.60 -16.01 6.46
N MET A 18 -8.66 -16.36 5.73
CA MET A 18 -9.35 -15.47 4.78
C MET A 18 -10.84 -15.67 4.91
N PHE A 19 -11.58 -14.58 5.04
CA PHE A 19 -13.02 -14.56 5.25
C PHE A 19 -13.65 -13.56 4.29
N ARG A 20 -14.52 -14.05 3.40
CA ARG A 20 -15.26 -13.21 2.47
C ARG A 20 -16.54 -12.72 3.14
N LEU A 21 -16.78 -11.41 3.05
CA LEU A 21 -18.02 -10.75 3.48
C LEU A 21 -18.71 -10.26 2.20
N SER A 22 -19.48 -11.14 1.56
CA SER A 22 -20.04 -10.86 0.23
C SER A 22 -21.04 -9.72 0.26
N GLU A 23 -21.86 -9.66 1.30
CA GLU A 23 -22.86 -8.62 1.54
C GLU A 23 -22.23 -7.22 1.66
N ASP A 24 -20.99 -7.19 2.14
CA ASP A 24 -20.23 -5.95 2.38
C ASP A 24 -19.22 -5.64 1.26
N MET A 25 -19.13 -6.47 0.23
CA MET A 25 -18.05 -6.39 -0.78
C MET A 25 -16.66 -6.31 -0.13
N ALA A 26 -16.44 -7.11 0.92
CA ALA A 26 -15.27 -7.00 1.80
C ALA A 26 -14.59 -8.35 2.05
N ILE A 27 -13.36 -8.29 2.53
CA ILE A 27 -12.57 -9.45 2.92
C ILE A 27 -11.84 -9.14 4.22
N ILE A 28 -11.91 -10.05 5.18
CA ILE A 28 -11.00 -10.06 6.33
C ILE A 28 -9.90 -11.09 6.07
N ASN A 29 -8.65 -10.70 6.29
CA ASN A 29 -7.53 -11.62 6.19
C ASN A 29 -6.57 -11.50 7.37
N ARG A 30 -5.96 -12.64 7.72
CA ARG A 30 -4.86 -12.76 8.67
C ARG A 30 -3.74 -13.64 8.10
N LEU A 31 -3.32 -13.34 6.86
CA LEU A 31 -2.37 -14.17 6.10
C LEU A 31 -1.00 -14.31 6.78
N GLY A 32 -0.46 -13.22 7.37
CA GLY A 32 0.82 -13.23 8.08
C GLY A 32 2.02 -13.41 7.16
N PHE A 33 1.99 -12.81 5.97
CA PHE A 33 3.08 -12.83 4.97
C PHE A 33 3.55 -14.24 4.60
N ASN A 34 2.63 -15.14 4.27
CA ASN A 34 2.98 -16.46 3.76
C ASN A 34 3.72 -16.33 2.41
N ASN A 35 4.98 -16.73 2.38
CA ASN A 35 5.82 -16.61 1.19
C ASN A 35 7.00 -17.60 1.19
N GLY A 36 7.64 -17.74 0.03
CA GLY A 36 8.76 -18.67 -0.18
C GLY A 36 10.15 -18.10 0.10
N GLY A 37 10.24 -16.89 0.69
CA GLY A 37 11.50 -16.19 0.95
C GLY A 37 12.10 -15.52 -0.30
N LEU A 38 13.08 -14.63 -0.07
CA LEU A 38 13.69 -13.81 -1.12
C LEU A 38 14.27 -14.61 -2.27
N LYS A 39 14.94 -15.74 -2.01
CA LYS A 39 15.57 -16.55 -3.08
C LYS A 39 14.54 -17.06 -4.10
N LYS A 40 13.42 -17.61 -3.63
CA LYS A 40 12.33 -18.08 -4.50
C LYS A 40 11.62 -16.92 -5.17
N PHE A 41 11.39 -15.85 -4.41
CA PHE A 41 10.73 -14.64 -4.89
C PHE A 41 11.51 -14.01 -6.04
N LEU A 42 12.81 -13.78 -5.89
CA LEU A 42 13.67 -13.16 -6.90
C LEU A 42 13.60 -13.90 -8.24
N ARG A 43 13.76 -15.22 -8.23
CA ARG A 43 13.63 -16.04 -9.43
C ARG A 43 12.27 -15.85 -10.12
N ASN A 44 11.17 -15.91 -9.35
CA ASN A 44 9.83 -15.76 -9.90
C ASN A 44 9.58 -14.33 -10.39
N PHE A 45 10.17 -13.33 -9.70
CA PHE A 45 10.05 -11.92 -10.05
C PHE A 45 10.75 -11.61 -11.38
N GLU A 46 11.97 -12.13 -11.59
CA GLU A 46 12.70 -12.01 -12.85
C GLU A 46 11.96 -12.67 -14.02
N GLU A 47 11.37 -13.85 -13.81
CA GLU A 47 10.52 -14.50 -14.83
C GLU A 47 9.26 -13.68 -15.13
N ALA A 48 8.57 -13.20 -14.10
CA ALA A 48 7.39 -12.36 -14.29
C ALA A 48 7.71 -11.07 -15.05
N LYS A 49 8.87 -10.46 -14.76
CA LYS A 49 9.31 -9.23 -15.42
C LYS A 49 9.51 -9.40 -16.94
N LYS A 50 9.97 -10.58 -17.38
CA LYS A 50 10.07 -10.90 -18.81
C LYS A 50 8.70 -10.94 -19.51
N LEU A 51 7.66 -11.32 -18.78
CA LEU A 51 6.29 -11.46 -19.30
C LEU A 51 5.48 -10.15 -19.25
N THR A 52 5.81 -9.24 -18.34
CA THR A 52 5.00 -8.04 -18.06
C THR A 52 5.50 -6.77 -18.76
N GLN A 53 6.58 -6.82 -19.51
CA GLN A 53 7.09 -5.66 -20.23
C GLN A 53 6.06 -5.10 -21.24
N PRO A 54 5.86 -3.77 -21.27
CA PRO A 54 6.59 -2.69 -20.57
C PRO A 54 5.98 -2.27 -19.21
N CYS A 55 5.16 -3.10 -18.59
CA CYS A 55 4.43 -2.74 -17.37
C CYS A 55 5.37 -2.73 -16.13
N PRO A 56 5.46 -1.64 -15.35
CA PRO A 56 6.28 -1.60 -14.15
C PRO A 56 5.85 -2.66 -13.12
N LEU A 57 6.83 -3.38 -12.56
CA LEU A 57 6.62 -4.41 -11.55
C LEU A 57 7.29 -4.01 -10.23
N GLY A 58 6.47 -3.73 -9.21
CA GLY A 58 6.93 -3.34 -7.88
C GLY A 58 7.06 -4.53 -6.93
N ALA A 59 8.13 -4.52 -6.13
CA ALA A 59 8.37 -5.49 -5.08
C ALA A 59 7.95 -4.94 -3.70
N ASN A 60 7.13 -5.69 -2.96
CA ASN A 60 6.72 -5.33 -1.62
C ASN A 60 7.52 -6.15 -0.60
N ILE A 61 8.20 -5.49 0.32
CA ILE A 61 9.07 -6.10 1.33
C ILE A 61 8.55 -5.90 2.74
N GLY A 62 8.78 -6.91 3.59
CA GLY A 62 8.42 -6.89 5.00
C GLY A 62 9.34 -7.76 5.83
N LYS A 63 9.19 -7.71 7.17
CA LYS A 63 9.98 -8.53 8.09
C LYS A 63 9.38 -9.94 8.28
N ASN A 64 10.24 -10.91 8.57
CA ASN A 64 9.81 -12.21 9.09
C ASN A 64 9.16 -12.04 10.47
N LYS A 65 8.26 -12.96 10.82
CA LYS A 65 7.54 -12.92 12.09
C LYS A 65 8.49 -12.99 13.29
N GLU A 66 9.48 -13.86 13.20
CA GLU A 66 10.41 -14.17 14.31
C GLU A 66 11.67 -13.25 14.32
N THR A 67 11.76 -12.27 13.43
CA THR A 67 12.93 -11.36 13.40
C THR A 67 12.83 -10.34 14.53
N GLU A 68 13.83 -10.32 15.40
CA GLU A 68 13.95 -9.39 16.52
C GLU A 68 14.36 -7.99 16.07
N GLU A 69 15.33 -7.89 15.14
CA GLU A 69 15.80 -6.63 14.54
C GLU A 69 15.16 -6.39 13.16
N PRO A 70 13.97 -5.75 13.10
CA PRO A 70 13.20 -5.62 11.87
C PRO A 70 13.95 -4.98 10.71
N VAL A 71 14.79 -3.98 11.01
CA VAL A 71 15.51 -3.18 9.99
C VAL A 71 16.39 -4.08 9.11
N SER A 72 16.99 -5.12 9.68
CA SER A 72 17.85 -6.05 8.94
C SER A 72 17.11 -6.74 7.80
N ASP A 73 15.85 -7.11 8.00
CA ASP A 73 15.04 -7.80 6.97
C ASP A 73 14.72 -6.88 5.80
N TYR A 74 14.42 -5.61 6.07
CA TYR A 74 14.17 -4.62 5.00
C TYR A 74 15.44 -4.32 4.21
N ILE A 75 16.61 -4.21 4.87
CA ILE A 75 17.91 -4.05 4.20
C ILE A 75 18.18 -5.23 3.27
N LEU A 76 17.97 -6.47 3.73
CA LEU A 76 18.12 -7.66 2.89
C LEU A 76 17.16 -7.63 1.69
N GLY A 77 15.92 -7.18 1.88
CA GLY A 77 14.95 -7.00 0.82
C GLY A 77 15.40 -5.97 -0.22
N VAL A 78 15.83 -4.79 0.21
CA VAL A 78 16.33 -3.72 -0.68
C VAL A 78 17.55 -4.21 -1.46
N ARG A 79 18.55 -4.79 -0.77
CA ARG A 79 19.76 -5.32 -1.39
C ARG A 79 19.47 -6.35 -2.48
N ALA A 80 18.54 -7.26 -2.23
CA ALA A 80 18.18 -8.30 -3.18
C ALA A 80 17.41 -7.79 -4.40
N LEU A 81 16.60 -6.75 -4.24
CA LEU A 81 15.59 -6.36 -5.22
C LEU A 81 15.88 -5.05 -5.96
N SER A 82 16.80 -4.20 -5.44
CA SER A 82 17.07 -2.89 -6.03
C SER A 82 17.53 -2.91 -7.48
N ASN A 83 18.14 -4.02 -7.95
CA ASN A 83 18.61 -4.10 -9.33
C ASN A 83 17.58 -4.70 -10.30
N VAL A 84 16.45 -5.21 -9.80
CA VAL A 84 15.46 -5.91 -10.62
C VAL A 84 14.06 -5.31 -10.54
N ALA A 85 13.69 -4.71 -9.40
CA ALA A 85 12.38 -4.11 -9.21
C ALA A 85 12.31 -2.72 -9.85
N ASP A 86 11.15 -2.37 -10.41
CA ASP A 86 10.92 -1.02 -10.94
C ASP A 86 10.57 -0.03 -9.82
N TYR A 87 10.10 -0.53 -8.67
CA TYR A 87 10.00 0.19 -7.40
C TYR A 87 9.93 -0.79 -6.23
N ILE A 88 10.22 -0.30 -5.03
CA ILE A 88 10.16 -1.08 -3.79
C ILE A 88 9.14 -0.47 -2.84
N THR A 89 8.25 -1.29 -2.28
CA THR A 89 7.32 -0.90 -1.23
C THR A 89 7.80 -1.43 0.11
N VAL A 90 8.07 -0.52 1.05
CA VAL A 90 8.37 -0.82 2.46
C VAL A 90 7.05 -0.96 3.21
N ASN A 91 6.66 -2.19 3.53
CA ASN A 91 5.38 -2.49 4.18
C ASN A 91 5.54 -2.60 5.70
N VAL A 92 5.15 -1.56 6.42
CA VAL A 92 5.17 -1.48 7.89
C VAL A 92 3.77 -1.53 8.51
N SER A 93 2.76 -1.87 7.71
CA SER A 93 1.37 -1.57 8.04
C SER A 93 0.45 -2.77 8.19
N SER A 94 0.92 -4.01 7.94
CA SER A 94 0.09 -5.20 8.11
C SER A 94 -0.29 -5.40 9.58
N PRO A 95 -1.59 -5.60 9.90
CA PRO A 95 -2.00 -5.91 11.27
C PRO A 95 -1.75 -7.37 11.65
N ASN A 96 -1.30 -8.19 10.71
CA ASN A 96 -1.23 -9.65 10.83
C ASN A 96 0.16 -10.17 11.22
N THR A 97 1.10 -9.26 11.47
CA THR A 97 2.47 -9.56 11.92
C THR A 97 2.72 -8.80 13.22
N PRO A 98 2.97 -9.48 14.35
CA PRO A 98 3.20 -8.83 15.64
C PRO A 98 4.32 -7.78 15.59
N GLY A 99 4.11 -6.64 16.23
CA GLY A 99 5.08 -5.55 16.33
C GLY A 99 5.39 -4.81 15.02
N LEU A 100 4.76 -5.19 13.89
CA LEU A 100 5.06 -4.55 12.61
C LEU A 100 4.60 -3.09 12.58
N ARG A 101 3.44 -2.80 13.13
CA ARG A 101 2.88 -1.45 13.16
C ARG A 101 3.62 -0.50 14.11
N ASP A 102 4.37 -1.04 15.07
CA ASP A 102 5.24 -0.24 15.95
C ASP A 102 6.38 0.45 15.16
N LEU A 103 6.68 -0.06 13.96
CA LEU A 103 7.62 0.57 13.03
C LEU A 103 7.09 1.90 12.46
N GLN A 104 5.79 2.21 12.61
CA GLN A 104 5.22 3.49 12.19
C GLN A 104 5.38 4.60 13.25
N VAL A 105 5.80 4.25 14.48
CA VAL A 105 6.21 5.23 15.49
C VAL A 105 7.42 5.99 14.97
N LYS A 106 7.42 7.32 15.09
CA LYS A 106 8.36 8.24 14.45
C LYS A 106 9.82 7.79 14.54
N SER A 107 10.34 7.53 15.75
CA SER A 107 11.73 7.14 15.96
C SER A 107 12.11 5.81 15.28
N ASN A 108 11.20 4.84 15.29
CA ASN A 108 11.41 3.55 14.63
C ASN A 108 11.35 3.72 13.11
N LEU A 109 10.44 4.57 12.64
CA LEU A 109 10.26 4.86 11.22
C LEU A 109 11.48 5.59 10.66
N GLU A 110 12.02 6.58 11.37
CA GLU A 110 13.24 7.29 11.00
C GLU A 110 14.43 6.33 10.86
N LYS A 111 14.64 5.46 11.86
CA LYS A 111 15.70 4.43 11.83
C LYS A 111 15.54 3.50 10.63
N LEU A 112 14.33 3.00 10.41
CA LEU A 112 14.03 2.07 9.33
C LEU A 112 14.23 2.72 7.96
N ILE A 113 13.56 3.84 7.71
CA ILE A 113 13.60 4.50 6.40
C ILE A 113 14.99 5.04 6.09
N GLY A 114 15.68 5.63 7.08
CA GLY A 114 17.08 6.04 6.92
C GLY A 114 17.98 4.88 6.50
N SER A 115 17.83 3.71 7.12
CA SER A 115 18.61 2.51 6.75
C SER A 115 18.26 1.98 5.36
N VAL A 116 16.97 1.96 5.00
CA VAL A 116 16.49 1.57 3.67
C VAL A 116 17.03 2.49 2.59
N MET A 117 16.95 3.81 2.79
CA MET A 117 17.42 4.80 1.82
C MET A 117 18.94 4.77 1.66
N ASN A 118 19.69 4.51 2.73
CA ASN A 118 21.13 4.33 2.67
C ASN A 118 21.52 3.07 1.87
N GLU A 119 20.85 1.94 2.11
CA GLU A 119 21.09 0.70 1.35
C GLU A 119 20.75 0.89 -0.14
N ARG A 120 19.60 1.53 -0.44
CA ARG A 120 19.20 1.86 -1.81
C ARG A 120 20.22 2.77 -2.49
N ALA A 121 20.77 3.77 -1.79
CA ALA A 121 21.76 4.68 -2.35
C ALA A 121 23.05 3.96 -2.80
N GLY A 122 23.43 2.90 -2.09
CA GLY A 122 24.55 2.02 -2.44
C GLY A 122 24.28 1.02 -3.56
N SER A 123 23.02 0.84 -3.97
CA SER A 123 22.66 -0.09 -5.04
C SER A 123 22.82 0.54 -6.42
N TYR A 124 23.02 -0.29 -7.45
CA TYR A 124 23.16 0.15 -8.85
C TYR A 124 21.81 0.68 -9.40
N GLY A 125 20.73 -0.07 -9.19
CA GLY A 125 19.42 0.20 -9.79
C GLY A 125 18.70 1.41 -9.20
N LYS A 126 18.89 1.70 -7.91
CA LYS A 126 18.26 2.82 -7.17
C LYS A 126 16.75 3.00 -7.46
N PRO A 127 15.93 1.96 -7.37
CA PRO A 127 14.51 2.07 -7.69
C PRO A 127 13.81 3.03 -6.72
N PRO A 128 12.70 3.68 -7.12
CA PRO A 128 11.85 4.43 -6.22
C PRO A 128 11.41 3.58 -5.02
N VAL A 129 11.38 4.19 -3.83
CA VAL A 129 10.97 3.55 -2.57
C VAL A 129 9.68 4.19 -2.07
N PHE A 130 8.66 3.37 -1.87
CA PHE A 130 7.36 3.78 -1.33
C PHE A 130 7.16 3.22 0.08
N LEU A 131 6.63 4.04 0.98
CA LEU A 131 6.22 3.61 2.33
C LEU A 131 4.72 3.33 2.37
N LYS A 132 4.33 2.09 2.73
CA LYS A 132 2.92 1.69 2.85
C LYS A 132 2.45 1.71 4.30
N ILE A 133 1.46 2.55 4.60
CA ILE A 133 0.97 2.83 5.93
C ILE A 133 -0.39 2.20 6.24
N ALA A 134 -0.73 2.13 7.53
CA ALA A 134 -2.01 1.66 8.03
C ALA A 134 -3.10 2.75 7.94
N PRO A 135 -4.39 2.37 7.86
CA PRO A 135 -5.48 3.32 7.93
C PRO A 135 -5.87 3.73 9.36
N ASP A 136 -5.33 3.05 10.37
CA ASP A 136 -5.70 3.20 11.78
C ASP A 136 -4.74 4.17 12.52
N LEU A 137 -4.20 5.17 11.81
CA LEU A 137 -3.27 6.16 12.35
C LEU A 137 -4.04 7.37 12.91
N SER A 138 -3.54 7.94 14.00
CA SER A 138 -3.98 9.25 14.50
C SER A 138 -3.48 10.39 13.61
N GLU A 139 -4.05 11.58 13.76
CA GLU A 139 -3.57 12.77 13.04
C GLU A 139 -2.10 13.08 13.36
N GLN A 140 -1.66 12.86 14.61
CA GLN A 140 -0.25 13.03 14.99
C GLN A 140 0.65 12.02 14.28
N ASP A 141 0.24 10.74 14.20
CA ASP A 141 1.02 9.72 13.48
C ASP A 141 1.13 10.07 11.99
N ILE A 142 0.08 10.62 11.39
CA ILE A 142 0.09 11.08 9.99
C ILE A 142 1.09 12.21 9.79
N HIS A 143 1.12 13.19 10.69
CA HIS A 143 2.12 14.26 10.66
C HIS A 143 3.55 13.74 10.81
N ASP A 144 3.77 12.78 11.71
CA ASP A 144 5.08 12.16 11.92
C ASP A 144 5.53 11.36 10.68
N VAL A 145 4.64 10.58 10.08
CA VAL A 145 4.91 9.88 8.81
C VAL A 145 5.28 10.87 7.70
N ALA A 146 4.53 11.96 7.55
CA ALA A 146 4.78 12.99 6.55
C ALA A 146 6.13 13.70 6.76
N ALA A 147 6.47 14.00 8.02
CA ALA A 147 7.76 14.60 8.37
C ALA A 147 8.92 13.66 8.01
N VAL A 148 8.85 12.39 8.45
CA VAL A 148 9.88 11.39 8.12
C VAL A 148 10.00 11.19 6.61
N ALA A 149 8.89 11.13 5.89
CA ALA A 149 8.89 10.98 4.45
C ALA A 149 9.59 12.15 3.72
N LYS A 150 9.37 13.38 4.19
CA LYS A 150 10.05 14.59 3.68
C LYS A 150 11.54 14.59 4.02
N ASP A 151 11.88 14.36 5.28
CA ASP A 151 13.27 14.45 5.79
C ASP A 151 14.16 13.36 5.16
N MET A 152 13.65 12.14 5.02
CA MET A 152 14.36 11.01 4.43
C MET A 152 14.27 10.98 2.88
N LYS A 153 13.55 11.93 2.26
CA LYS A 153 13.37 12.05 0.80
C LYS A 153 12.88 10.75 0.17
N ILE A 154 11.85 10.15 0.76
CA ILE A 154 11.20 8.97 0.19
C ILE A 154 10.47 9.34 -1.11
N ASP A 155 10.43 8.43 -2.07
CA ASP A 155 9.92 8.73 -3.41
C ASP A 155 8.38 8.76 -3.48
N GLY A 156 7.69 8.18 -2.49
CA GLY A 156 6.24 8.23 -2.40
C GLY A 156 5.66 7.47 -1.21
N LEU A 157 4.35 7.62 -1.03
CA LEU A 157 3.56 6.99 0.03
C LEU A 157 2.47 6.11 -0.58
N ILE A 158 2.06 5.06 0.15
CA ILE A 158 0.90 4.23 -0.22
C ILE A 158 -0.10 4.26 0.94
N ALA A 159 -1.26 4.83 0.70
CA ALA A 159 -2.35 4.96 1.66
C ALA A 159 -3.60 4.25 1.13
N THR A 160 -4.01 3.11 1.74
CA THR A 160 -3.53 2.48 2.96
C THR A 160 -3.47 0.94 2.85
N ASN A 161 -2.96 0.27 3.88
CA ASN A 161 -3.16 -1.15 4.12
C ASN A 161 -4.60 -1.42 4.61
N THR A 162 -4.88 -2.63 5.11
CA THR A 162 -6.15 -3.03 5.71
C THR A 162 -6.35 -2.47 7.12
N THR A 163 -7.61 -2.29 7.56
CA THR A 163 -7.95 -1.79 8.90
C THR A 163 -8.24 -2.90 9.89
N ILE A 164 -7.96 -2.66 11.17
CA ILE A 164 -8.45 -3.49 12.29
C ILE A 164 -9.84 -3.02 12.78
N SER A 165 -10.28 -1.85 12.35
CA SER A 165 -11.60 -1.33 12.70
C SER A 165 -12.71 -2.19 12.08
N ARG A 166 -13.83 -2.27 12.78
CA ARG A 166 -15.04 -2.98 12.34
C ARG A 166 -16.21 -2.00 12.35
N PRO A 167 -16.58 -1.44 11.19
CA PRO A 167 -17.77 -0.61 11.10
C PRO A 167 -19.03 -1.38 11.55
N GLU A 168 -19.89 -0.72 12.28
CA GLU A 168 -21.11 -1.32 12.86
C GLU A 168 -22.10 -1.83 11.80
N HIS A 169 -22.08 -1.24 10.60
CA HIS A 169 -22.97 -1.58 9.50
C HIS A 169 -22.57 -2.83 8.71
N LEU A 170 -21.52 -3.57 9.11
CA LEU A 170 -21.15 -4.82 8.45
C LEU A 170 -22.23 -5.90 8.65
N LEU A 171 -22.65 -6.50 7.53
CA LEU A 171 -23.73 -7.49 7.48
C LEU A 171 -23.22 -8.93 7.51
N GLY A 172 -21.99 -9.17 7.06
CA GLY A 172 -21.41 -10.49 6.93
C GLY A 172 -21.25 -11.19 8.29
N ARG A 173 -21.71 -12.44 8.40
CA ARG A 173 -21.64 -13.26 9.64
C ARG A 173 -20.24 -13.37 10.25
N LEU A 174 -19.20 -13.25 9.40
CA LEU A 174 -17.80 -13.36 9.80
C LEU A 174 -17.16 -11.99 10.03
N SER A 175 -17.96 -10.91 10.17
CA SER A 175 -17.48 -9.54 10.35
C SER A 175 -16.62 -9.34 11.61
N GLN A 176 -16.77 -10.17 12.62
CA GLN A 176 -16.03 -10.11 13.88
C GLN A 176 -14.73 -10.91 13.88
N GLU A 177 -14.39 -11.60 12.77
CA GLU A 177 -13.14 -12.33 12.66
C GLU A 177 -11.93 -11.41 12.82
N GLY A 178 -10.87 -11.92 13.48
CA GLY A 178 -9.61 -11.20 13.62
C GLY A 178 -8.86 -11.10 12.30
N GLY A 179 -8.16 -9.97 12.10
CA GLY A 179 -7.37 -9.70 10.90
C GLY A 179 -7.65 -8.34 10.28
N GLY A 180 -7.07 -8.06 9.14
CA GLY A 180 -7.26 -6.81 8.40
C GLY A 180 -8.50 -6.86 7.49
N LEU A 181 -9.40 -5.90 7.65
CA LEU A 181 -10.56 -5.67 6.79
C LEU A 181 -10.17 -4.86 5.56
N SER A 182 -10.54 -5.34 4.38
CA SER A 182 -10.37 -4.68 3.09
C SER A 182 -11.69 -4.68 2.31
N GLY A 183 -11.75 -3.94 1.23
CA GLY A 183 -12.95 -3.84 0.38
C GLY A 183 -13.72 -2.54 0.60
N ALA A 184 -14.98 -2.50 0.19
CA ALA A 184 -15.81 -1.29 0.18
C ALA A 184 -15.85 -0.55 1.54
N PRO A 185 -15.95 -1.23 2.70
CA PRO A 185 -16.00 -0.57 4.00
C PRO A 185 -14.74 0.26 4.35
N LEU A 186 -13.61 0.00 3.69
CA LEU A 186 -12.36 0.73 3.93
C LEU A 186 -12.26 2.04 3.12
N ARG A 187 -13.13 2.27 2.13
CA ARG A 187 -13.01 3.38 1.17
C ARG A 187 -12.87 4.74 1.84
N ASP A 188 -13.82 5.09 2.68
CA ASP A 188 -13.90 6.44 3.25
C ASP A 188 -12.77 6.68 4.26
N ALA A 189 -12.48 5.69 5.12
CA ALA A 189 -11.38 5.76 6.07
C ALA A 189 -10.02 5.93 5.37
N SER A 190 -9.75 5.12 4.32
CA SER A 190 -8.50 5.23 3.57
C SER A 190 -8.39 6.54 2.79
N THR A 191 -9.51 7.09 2.29
CA THR A 191 -9.53 8.39 1.59
C THR A 191 -9.29 9.55 2.55
N LYS A 192 -9.82 9.46 3.79
CA LYS A 192 -9.54 10.44 4.83
C LYS A 192 -8.04 10.49 5.17
N ILE A 193 -7.41 9.35 5.43
CA ILE A 193 -5.96 9.26 5.71
C ILE A 193 -5.14 9.82 4.54
N LEU A 194 -5.49 9.44 3.32
CA LEU A 194 -4.83 9.93 2.11
C LEU A 194 -4.88 11.47 2.04
N ARG A 195 -6.06 12.07 2.25
CA ARG A 195 -6.23 13.53 2.24
C ARG A 195 -5.39 14.22 3.32
N SER A 196 -5.38 13.68 4.55
CA SER A 196 -4.53 14.19 5.64
C SER A 196 -3.04 14.10 5.31
N LEU A 197 -2.58 13.00 4.70
CA LEU A 197 -1.20 12.87 4.23
C LEU A 197 -0.85 13.88 3.13
N TYR A 198 -1.73 14.03 2.14
CA TYR A 198 -1.51 14.99 1.05
C TYR A 198 -1.35 16.41 1.61
N ARG A 199 -2.20 16.82 2.56
CA ARG A 199 -2.08 18.10 3.26
C ARG A 199 -0.76 18.19 4.05
N SER A 200 -0.41 17.18 4.83
CA SER A 200 0.80 17.17 5.66
C SER A 200 2.10 17.16 4.84
N THR A 201 2.06 16.62 3.62
CA THR A 201 3.18 16.67 2.67
C THR A 201 3.14 17.89 1.76
N GLU A 202 2.13 18.75 1.89
CA GLU A 202 1.92 19.92 1.02
C GLU A 202 1.86 19.53 -0.47
N GLY A 203 1.35 18.34 -0.78
CA GLY A 203 1.28 17.80 -2.13
C GLY A 203 2.66 17.46 -2.77
N LYS A 204 3.76 17.60 -2.01
CA LYS A 204 5.13 17.44 -2.54
C LYS A 204 5.58 16.00 -2.72
N ILE A 205 4.91 15.05 -2.08
CA ILE A 205 5.24 13.62 -2.15
C ILE A 205 4.09 12.89 -2.85
N PRO A 206 4.35 12.17 -3.96
CA PRO A 206 3.33 11.39 -4.64
C PRO A 206 2.70 10.35 -3.72
N ILE A 207 1.37 10.18 -3.80
CA ILE A 207 0.64 9.20 -3.01
C ILE A 207 -0.09 8.22 -3.92
N ILE A 208 0.07 6.93 -3.65
CA ILE A 208 -0.75 5.88 -4.26
C ILE A 208 -1.94 5.61 -3.35
N GLY A 209 -3.15 5.90 -3.82
CA GLY A 209 -4.39 5.68 -3.09
C GLY A 209 -4.86 4.23 -3.18
N VAL A 210 -5.07 3.55 -2.04
CA VAL A 210 -5.58 2.18 -2.01
C VAL A 210 -6.57 1.98 -0.85
N GLY A 211 -7.55 1.12 -1.06
CA GLY A 211 -8.61 0.78 -0.10
C GLY A 211 -9.99 1.19 -0.60
N GLY A 212 -10.83 0.19 -0.87
CA GLY A 212 -12.22 0.36 -1.26
C GLY A 212 -12.47 0.89 -2.67
N VAL A 213 -11.50 0.81 -3.56
CA VAL A 213 -11.66 1.24 -4.97
C VAL A 213 -12.32 0.09 -5.75
N PHE A 214 -13.58 0.27 -6.12
CA PHE A 214 -14.37 -0.66 -6.93
C PHE A 214 -14.82 -0.06 -8.27
N THR A 215 -14.96 1.26 -8.33
CA THR A 215 -15.48 1.99 -9.50
C THR A 215 -14.52 3.12 -9.89
N GLY A 216 -14.73 3.68 -11.08
CA GLY A 216 -14.04 4.90 -11.52
C GLY A 216 -14.31 6.08 -10.60
N THR A 217 -15.52 6.19 -10.05
CA THR A 217 -15.88 7.22 -9.07
C THR A 217 -15.06 7.07 -7.78
N ASP A 218 -14.88 5.84 -7.26
CA ASP A 218 -14.03 5.61 -6.09
C ASP A 218 -12.57 5.99 -6.36
N ALA A 219 -12.06 5.66 -7.54
CA ALA A 219 -10.73 6.06 -7.99
C ALA A 219 -10.60 7.59 -8.09
N TYR A 220 -11.60 8.24 -8.71
CA TYR A 220 -11.65 9.68 -8.89
C TYR A 220 -11.66 10.43 -7.56
N GLN A 221 -12.45 9.96 -6.57
CA GLN A 221 -12.46 10.53 -5.22
C GLN A 221 -11.07 10.46 -4.55
N LYS A 222 -10.32 9.37 -4.76
CA LYS A 222 -8.95 9.28 -4.24
C LYS A 222 -7.99 10.23 -4.95
N ILE A 223 -8.10 10.37 -6.26
CA ILE A 223 -7.30 11.34 -7.02
C ILE A 223 -7.58 12.76 -6.52
N ARG A 224 -8.84 13.16 -6.44
CA ARG A 224 -9.23 14.49 -5.93
C ARG A 224 -8.81 14.73 -4.46
N ALA A 225 -8.69 13.66 -3.68
CA ALA A 225 -8.15 13.74 -2.32
C ALA A 225 -6.61 13.81 -2.24
N GLY A 226 -5.89 13.74 -3.37
CA GLY A 226 -4.45 13.89 -3.47
C GLY A 226 -3.67 12.65 -3.92
N ALA A 227 -4.34 11.58 -4.38
CA ALA A 227 -3.63 10.44 -4.95
C ALA A 227 -3.15 10.75 -6.38
N SER A 228 -1.88 10.45 -6.67
CA SER A 228 -1.33 10.49 -8.03
C SER A 228 -1.64 9.23 -8.83
N LEU A 229 -1.79 8.10 -8.14
CA LEU A 229 -2.14 6.78 -8.68
C LEU A 229 -3.10 6.07 -7.72
N VAL A 230 -3.78 5.03 -8.22
CA VAL A 230 -4.63 4.17 -7.38
C VAL A 230 -4.21 2.70 -7.50
N GLN A 231 -4.38 1.96 -6.39
CA GLN A 231 -4.23 0.50 -6.37
C GLN A 231 -5.58 -0.16 -6.06
N ILE A 232 -5.83 -1.31 -6.68
CA ILE A 232 -6.97 -2.17 -6.39
C ILE A 232 -6.50 -3.53 -5.89
N TYR A 233 -7.27 -4.16 -5.00
CA TYR A 233 -7.05 -5.54 -4.55
C TYR A 233 -8.38 -6.29 -4.45
N SER A 234 -9.23 -5.98 -3.47
CA SER A 234 -10.52 -6.67 -3.27
C SER A 234 -11.46 -6.54 -4.47
N ALA A 235 -11.38 -5.44 -5.22
CA ALA A 235 -12.15 -5.26 -6.44
C ALA A 235 -11.89 -6.37 -7.48
N MET A 236 -10.67 -6.86 -7.61
CA MET A 236 -10.36 -7.95 -8.53
C MET A 236 -11.05 -9.26 -8.15
N ILE A 237 -11.29 -9.51 -6.86
CA ILE A 237 -11.98 -10.71 -6.37
C ILE A 237 -13.48 -10.66 -6.69
N TYR A 238 -14.07 -9.46 -6.67
CA TYR A 238 -15.51 -9.26 -6.88
C TYR A 238 -15.87 -8.91 -8.33
N ARG A 239 -15.02 -8.14 -9.03
CA ARG A 239 -15.25 -7.68 -10.42
C ARG A 239 -14.43 -8.45 -11.48
N GLY A 240 -13.57 -9.38 -11.02
CA GLY A 240 -12.75 -10.21 -11.90
C GLY A 240 -11.52 -9.50 -12.49
N PRO A 241 -10.81 -10.17 -13.43
CA PRO A 241 -9.49 -9.73 -13.92
C PRO A 241 -9.51 -8.42 -14.70
N TYR A 242 -10.66 -8.04 -15.28
CA TYR A 242 -10.83 -6.80 -16.03
C TYR A 242 -11.17 -5.59 -15.16
N ALA A 243 -11.24 -5.74 -13.83
CA ALA A 243 -11.59 -4.66 -12.90
C ALA A 243 -10.72 -3.41 -13.11
N ALA A 244 -9.40 -3.56 -13.26
CA ALA A 244 -8.49 -2.43 -13.47
C ALA A 244 -8.83 -1.65 -14.75
N ARG A 245 -9.11 -2.35 -15.86
CA ARG A 245 -9.48 -1.72 -17.13
C ARG A 245 -10.80 -0.97 -17.03
N HIS A 246 -11.82 -1.59 -16.43
CA HIS A 246 -13.12 -0.94 -16.27
C HIS A 246 -13.03 0.31 -15.40
N ILE A 247 -12.34 0.21 -14.26
CA ILE A 247 -12.13 1.36 -13.37
C ILE A 247 -11.37 2.50 -14.08
N ALA A 248 -10.35 2.17 -14.89
CA ALA A 248 -9.62 3.18 -15.65
C ALA A 248 -10.49 3.90 -16.69
N LEU A 249 -11.37 3.18 -17.39
CA LEU A 249 -12.32 3.77 -18.37
C LEU A 249 -13.37 4.64 -17.65
N GLU A 250 -13.94 4.14 -16.56
CA GLU A 250 -14.88 4.89 -15.72
C GLU A 250 -14.24 6.16 -15.15
N LEU A 251 -12.96 6.08 -14.70
CA LEU A 251 -12.19 7.23 -14.23
C LEU A 251 -11.98 8.27 -15.34
N ALA A 252 -11.63 7.82 -16.55
CA ALA A 252 -11.45 8.71 -17.69
C ALA A 252 -12.73 9.49 -18.02
N SER A 253 -13.90 8.83 -17.93
CA SER A 253 -15.21 9.49 -18.11
C SER A 253 -15.45 10.55 -17.02
N ALA A 254 -15.22 10.22 -15.75
CA ALA A 254 -15.42 11.16 -14.65
C ALA A 254 -14.48 12.40 -14.73
N LEU A 255 -13.25 12.21 -15.17
CA LEU A 255 -12.32 13.31 -15.43
C LEU A 255 -12.85 14.25 -16.54
N ALA A 256 -13.31 13.66 -17.65
CA ALA A 256 -13.82 14.43 -18.78
C ALA A 256 -15.10 15.20 -18.43
N GLU A 257 -16.02 14.60 -17.65
CA GLU A 257 -17.25 15.25 -17.17
C GLU A 257 -16.95 16.50 -16.33
N ASP A 258 -15.90 16.47 -15.50
CA ASP A 258 -15.47 17.61 -14.69
C ASP A 258 -14.49 18.57 -15.44
N GLY A 259 -14.20 18.29 -16.73
CA GLY A 259 -13.38 19.16 -17.58
C GLY A 259 -11.87 19.01 -17.42
N PHE A 260 -11.39 17.97 -16.73
CA PHE A 260 -9.96 17.67 -16.61
C PHE A 260 -9.43 16.96 -17.87
N SER A 261 -8.31 17.41 -18.40
CA SER A 261 -7.67 16.81 -19.57
C SER A 261 -6.84 15.56 -19.23
N ASN A 262 -6.39 15.45 -17.98
CA ASN A 262 -5.58 14.33 -17.49
C ASN A 262 -5.68 14.19 -15.97
N VAL A 263 -5.21 13.04 -15.44
CA VAL A 263 -5.27 12.72 -14.00
C VAL A 263 -4.51 13.75 -13.14
N ALA A 264 -3.36 14.26 -13.62
CA ALA A 264 -2.52 15.14 -12.83
C ALA A 264 -3.22 16.48 -12.47
N GLU A 265 -4.10 16.96 -13.33
CA GLU A 265 -4.88 18.18 -13.09
C GLU A 265 -5.92 18.00 -11.97
N ALA A 266 -6.41 16.77 -11.75
CA ALA A 266 -7.39 16.47 -10.74
C ALA A 266 -6.78 16.11 -9.38
N VAL A 267 -5.44 15.92 -9.31
CA VAL A 267 -4.77 15.53 -8.06
C VAL A 267 -4.92 16.63 -7.02
N GLY A 268 -5.58 16.29 -5.91
CA GLY A 268 -5.76 17.21 -4.79
C GLY A 268 -6.83 18.29 -4.99
N ALA A 269 -7.65 18.21 -6.06
CA ALA A 269 -8.67 19.20 -6.37
C ALA A 269 -9.70 19.44 -5.25
N ASP A 270 -9.90 18.48 -4.34
CA ASP A 270 -10.76 18.61 -3.15
C ASP A 270 -9.96 18.98 -1.88
N THR A 271 -8.74 19.46 -2.03
CA THR A 271 -7.89 19.89 -0.92
C THR A 271 -7.65 21.40 -1.00
N ASP A 272 -7.50 22.05 0.15
CA ASP A 272 -7.26 23.50 0.21
C ASP A 272 -5.80 23.86 -0.11
N ILE A 273 -5.05 22.96 -0.75
CA ILE A 273 -3.67 23.17 -1.17
C ILE A 273 -3.71 23.67 -2.62
N THR A 274 -3.58 24.98 -2.79
CA THR A 274 -3.27 25.57 -4.11
C THR A 274 -1.78 25.35 -4.37
N GLY A 275 -1.47 24.59 -5.41
CA GLY A 275 -0.10 24.35 -5.87
C GLY A 275 0.56 25.60 -6.45
#